data_b69e95fba10e21dad4fb1ad894b57129
#
_entry.id   b69e95fba10e21dad4fb1ad894b57129
#
_cell.length_a   1.000
_cell.length_b   1.000
_cell.length_c   1.000
_cell.angle_alpha   90.00
_cell.angle_beta   90.00
_cell.angle_gamma   90.00
#
_symmetry.space_group_name_H-M   'P 1'
#
loop_
_entity.id
_entity.type
_entity.pdbx_description
1 polymer ?
#
loop_
_entity_poly.entity_id
_entity_poly.type
_entity_poly.pdbx_seq_one_letter_code
_entity_poly.pdbx_strand_id
1 'polypeptide(L)'
;MATNENTKEQGAGSEPTSTASRIKAIAAKASRSARVAKHKVLADLHADGQLTLWRNEERGIPNELVRCALFPAKNRKEKREMYKASDPLTVPIIGGGQVLYFGEELRQDDETVWMQLVHLAKEARNEWVSFSPHSFIQNIGWPVKKDSYDRLLASIRRLSGGGLEVYSQRFDRGMKTQLIRTYEYSKGESTPWRVKVFDREDGLLFLFDKLYSRLDWATRLSLPDGIATWLHGFFSSHKESYDHKIETLAKGAGLKLHDAEDDALGVVERLAKTKERMREAKKAIVRGLEALKGSGFLTDFEVTRNNLVKVRRVGDTRPIT
;
A
#
# COMPACT_ATOMS: atom_id res chain seq x y z
N MET A 1 82.64 -9.12 20.45
CA MET A 1 82.01 -9.58 21.69
C MET A 1 80.65 -9.01 21.73
N ALA A 2 79.68 -9.88 21.43
CA ALA A 2 78.63 -10.33 22.33
C ALA A 2 77.56 -9.22 22.54
N THR A 3 76.31 -9.36 22.45
CA THR A 3 75.35 -10.47 22.29
C THR A 3 73.99 -9.92 21.91
N ASN A 4 73.32 -10.62 21.07
CA ASN A 4 71.97 -10.79 20.85
C ASN A 4 71.01 -10.43 21.99
N GLU A 5 69.85 -9.84 21.70
CA GLU A 5 68.57 -10.40 22.14
C GLU A 5 67.39 -9.89 21.31
N ASN A 6 66.67 -10.86 20.86
CA ASN A 6 65.52 -10.84 20.00
C ASN A 6 64.28 -10.84 20.90
N THR A 7 63.36 -9.88 20.75
CA THR A 7 62.04 -10.01 21.39
C THR A 7 60.96 -9.80 20.34
N LYS A 8 60.32 -10.91 19.92
CA LYS A 8 59.09 -10.96 19.20
C LYS A 8 57.93 -10.55 20.11
N GLU A 9 57.29 -9.47 19.85
CA GLU A 9 55.94 -9.25 20.38
C GLU A 9 54.88 -9.80 19.41
N GLN A 10 54.25 -10.89 19.88
CA GLN A 10 53.04 -11.44 19.27
C GLN A 10 51.86 -10.58 19.68
N GLY A 11 51.27 -9.88 18.72
CA GLY A 11 49.95 -9.22 18.88
C GLY A 11 48.86 -10.26 18.94
N ALA A 12 48.46 -10.65 20.15
CA ALA A 12 47.24 -11.46 20.36
C ALA A 12 45.99 -10.62 20.11
N GLY A 13 45.30 -10.93 19.04
CA GLY A 13 43.95 -10.41 18.79
C GLY A 13 43.00 -10.94 19.87
N SER A 14 42.50 -10.04 20.73
CA SER A 14 41.55 -10.37 21.77
C SER A 14 40.22 -10.78 21.16
N GLU A 15 39.84 -12.06 21.24
CA GLU A 15 38.49 -12.53 20.99
C GLU A 15 37.52 -11.88 21.98
N PRO A 16 36.29 -11.52 21.56
CA PRO A 16 35.30 -10.92 22.45
C PRO A 16 34.82 -11.94 23.48
N THR A 17 35.15 -11.71 24.74
CA THR A 17 34.96 -12.62 25.89
C THR A 17 33.53 -12.62 26.47
N SER A 18 32.56 -11.99 25.87
CA SER A 18 31.17 -11.95 26.36
C SER A 18 30.19 -12.61 25.38
N THR A 19 29.35 -13.51 25.91
CA THR A 19 28.25 -14.15 25.15
C THR A 19 27.35 -13.14 24.48
N ALA A 20 27.09 -11.99 25.11
CA ALA A 20 26.32 -10.90 24.56
C ALA A 20 26.98 -10.25 23.32
N SER A 21 28.33 -10.14 23.32
CA SER A 21 29.10 -9.62 22.20
C SER A 21 29.09 -10.61 21.00
N ARG A 22 29.14 -11.90 21.26
CA ARG A 22 29.02 -12.96 20.24
C ARG A 22 27.61 -12.97 19.61
N ILE A 23 26.57 -12.87 20.41
CA ILE A 23 25.18 -12.78 19.92
C ILE A 23 25.00 -11.53 19.06
N LYS A 24 25.52 -10.38 19.46
CA LYS A 24 25.45 -9.11 18.70
C LYS A 24 26.21 -9.20 17.38
N ALA A 25 27.36 -9.87 17.35
CA ALA A 25 28.15 -10.12 16.14
C ALA A 25 27.43 -11.07 15.17
N ILE A 26 26.81 -12.15 15.70
CA ILE A 26 26.00 -13.09 14.91
C ILE A 26 24.77 -12.39 14.33
N ALA A 27 24.07 -11.58 15.11
CA ALA A 27 22.92 -10.81 14.66
C ALA A 27 23.31 -9.79 13.57
N ALA A 28 24.43 -9.10 13.73
CA ALA A 28 24.96 -8.16 12.74
C ALA A 28 25.37 -8.88 11.43
N LYS A 29 25.99 -10.06 11.53
CA LYS A 29 26.36 -10.89 10.38
C LYS A 29 25.13 -11.44 9.66
N ALA A 30 24.12 -11.89 10.40
CA ALA A 30 22.83 -12.35 9.85
C ALA A 30 22.08 -11.21 9.15
N SER A 31 22.04 -10.00 9.74
CA SER A 31 21.45 -8.81 9.14
C SER A 31 22.17 -8.39 7.85
N ARG A 32 23.52 -8.47 7.83
CA ARG A 32 24.33 -8.17 6.65
C ARG A 32 24.11 -9.19 5.53
N SER A 33 24.07 -10.48 5.88
CA SER A 33 23.80 -11.56 4.93
C SER A 33 22.38 -11.47 4.35
N ALA A 34 21.37 -11.18 5.19
CA ALA A 34 20.01 -10.94 4.75
C ALA A 34 19.90 -9.72 3.81
N ARG A 35 20.67 -8.65 4.08
CA ARG A 35 20.73 -7.44 3.26
C ARG A 35 21.38 -7.71 1.90
N VAL A 36 22.45 -8.49 1.84
CA VAL A 36 23.12 -8.90 0.58
C VAL A 36 22.24 -9.84 -0.24
N ALA A 37 21.61 -10.83 0.40
CA ALA A 37 20.65 -11.71 -0.27
C ALA A 37 19.46 -10.95 -0.82
N LYS A 38 18.98 -9.94 -0.08
CA LYS A 38 17.90 -9.05 -0.47
C LYS A 38 18.25 -8.20 -1.70
N HIS A 39 19.48 -7.66 -1.76
CA HIS A 39 19.95 -6.91 -2.93
C HIS A 39 20.09 -7.79 -4.18
N LYS A 40 20.53 -9.03 -4.02
CA LYS A 40 20.66 -9.97 -5.13
C LYS A 40 19.30 -10.35 -5.70
N VAL A 41 18.32 -10.64 -4.85
CA VAL A 41 16.93 -10.94 -5.28
C VAL A 41 16.27 -9.75 -5.95
N LEU A 42 16.55 -8.53 -5.50
CA LEU A 42 16.09 -7.30 -6.14
C LEU A 42 16.69 -7.12 -7.54
N ALA A 43 17.99 -7.39 -7.71
CA ALA A 43 18.67 -7.34 -8.99
C ALA A 43 18.08 -8.39 -9.97
N ASP A 44 17.79 -9.59 -9.49
CA ASP A 44 17.21 -10.67 -10.30
C ASP A 44 15.74 -10.36 -10.69
N LEU A 45 14.93 -9.78 -9.79
CA LEU A 45 13.57 -9.30 -10.10
C LEU A 45 13.57 -8.15 -11.12
N HIS A 46 14.56 -7.24 -11.01
CA HIS A 46 14.73 -6.16 -11.99
C HIS A 46 15.25 -6.65 -13.34
N ALA A 47 16.07 -7.70 -13.36
CA ALA A 47 16.60 -8.26 -14.60
C ALA A 47 15.51 -8.96 -15.45
N ASP A 48 14.58 -9.64 -14.79
CA ASP A 48 13.53 -10.41 -15.49
C ASP A 48 12.20 -9.65 -15.62
N GLY A 49 12.00 -8.56 -14.87
CA GLY A 49 10.76 -7.77 -14.89
C GLY A 49 9.51 -8.57 -14.53
N GLN A 50 9.70 -9.69 -13.84
CA GLN A 50 8.61 -10.58 -13.46
C GLN A 50 8.13 -10.25 -12.03
N LEU A 51 6.86 -9.88 -11.91
CA LEU A 51 6.22 -9.76 -10.61
C LEU A 51 6.10 -11.13 -9.95
N THR A 52 6.31 -11.19 -8.63
CA THR A 52 6.07 -12.41 -7.87
C THR A 52 4.64 -12.85 -8.07
N LEU A 53 4.44 -14.10 -8.46
CA LEU A 53 3.14 -14.62 -8.84
C LEU A 53 2.25 -14.78 -7.60
N TRP A 54 1.07 -14.19 -7.64
CA TRP A 54 -0.06 -14.50 -6.77
C TRP A 54 -1.12 -15.27 -7.55
N ARG A 55 -2.03 -15.93 -6.86
CA ARG A 55 -3.08 -16.75 -7.45
C ARG A 55 -4.06 -15.90 -8.27
N ASN A 56 -4.82 -16.54 -9.16
CA ASN A 56 -5.80 -15.84 -9.98
C ASN A 56 -6.96 -15.24 -9.18
N GLU A 57 -7.25 -15.81 -8.02
CA GLU A 57 -8.25 -15.33 -7.06
C GLU A 57 -7.76 -14.17 -6.21
N GLU A 58 -6.47 -13.82 -6.32
CA GLU A 58 -5.85 -12.76 -5.53
C GLU A 58 -5.44 -11.57 -6.39
N ARG A 59 -5.24 -10.41 -5.77
CA ARG A 59 -4.61 -9.23 -6.36
C ARG A 59 -3.47 -8.76 -5.46
N GLY A 60 -2.33 -8.48 -6.09
CA GLY A 60 -1.17 -7.95 -5.41
C GLY A 60 -1.19 -6.42 -5.35
N ILE A 61 -0.78 -5.86 -4.20
CA ILE A 61 -0.59 -4.42 -4.02
C ILE A 61 0.60 -4.18 -3.08
N PRO A 62 1.51 -3.22 -3.39
CA PRO A 62 2.60 -2.85 -2.49
C PRO A 62 2.08 -2.37 -1.14
N ASN A 63 2.74 -2.78 -0.06
CA ASN A 63 2.35 -2.37 1.29
C ASN A 63 2.42 -0.86 1.49
N GLU A 64 3.33 -0.18 0.81
CA GLU A 64 3.46 1.27 0.83
C GLU A 64 2.21 1.98 0.33
N LEU A 65 1.57 1.44 -0.71
CA LEU A 65 0.39 2.04 -1.32
C LEU A 65 -0.90 1.71 -0.57
N VAL A 66 -1.01 0.50 -0.01
CA VAL A 66 -2.22 0.09 0.73
C VAL A 66 -2.27 0.64 2.15
N ARG A 67 -1.13 1.07 2.71
CA ARG A 67 -1.02 1.62 4.07
C ARG A 67 -1.04 3.14 4.15
N CYS A 68 -1.49 3.82 3.12
CA CYS A 68 -1.55 5.27 3.08
C CYS A 68 -2.84 5.77 2.43
N ALA A 69 -3.06 7.07 2.47
CA ALA A 69 -4.23 7.73 1.90
C ALA A 69 -4.04 8.12 0.41
N LEU A 70 -3.22 7.39 -0.36
CA LEU A 70 -3.13 7.62 -1.80
C LEU A 70 -4.46 7.35 -2.51
N PHE A 71 -5.15 6.30 -2.06
CA PHE A 71 -6.50 5.94 -2.50
C PHE A 71 -7.48 6.13 -1.32
N PRO A 72 -7.84 7.38 -0.95
CA PRO A 72 -8.67 7.62 0.21
C PRO A 72 -10.05 7.00 0.10
N ALA A 73 -10.62 6.68 1.27
CA ALA A 73 -11.96 6.10 1.41
C ALA A 73 -13.09 7.13 1.27
N LYS A 74 -12.92 8.11 0.39
CA LYS A 74 -13.92 9.15 0.11
C LYS A 74 -15.02 8.63 -0.81
N ASN A 75 -16.18 9.25 -0.74
CA ASN A 75 -17.28 8.93 -1.63
C ASN A 75 -16.92 9.28 -3.08
N ARG A 76 -17.10 8.31 -4.00
CA ARG A 76 -16.77 8.48 -5.43
C ARG A 76 -17.56 9.59 -6.14
N LYS A 77 -18.72 9.99 -5.60
CA LYS A 77 -19.60 11.03 -6.17
C LYS A 77 -19.18 12.44 -5.77
N GLU A 78 -18.38 12.59 -4.73
CA GLU A 78 -17.86 13.91 -4.35
C GLU A 78 -16.92 14.44 -5.41
N LYS A 79 -16.80 15.77 -5.51
CA LYS A 79 -15.83 16.43 -6.39
C LYS A 79 -14.42 15.96 -6.02
N ARG A 80 -13.60 15.61 -7.01
CA ARG A 80 -12.19 15.26 -6.80
C ARG A 80 -11.34 16.51 -6.72
N GLU A 81 -10.33 16.48 -5.87
CA GLU A 81 -9.33 17.54 -5.78
C GLU A 81 -8.29 17.37 -6.88
N MET A 82 -7.63 18.47 -7.26
CA MET A 82 -6.52 18.48 -8.20
C MET A 82 -5.26 18.94 -7.47
N TYR A 83 -4.29 18.06 -7.31
CA TYR A 83 -3.02 18.35 -6.68
C TYR A 83 -1.99 18.76 -7.72
N LYS A 84 -1.30 19.88 -7.50
CA LYS A 84 -0.30 20.41 -8.43
C LYS A 84 1.09 19.86 -8.08
N ALA A 85 1.99 19.80 -9.07
CA ALA A 85 3.38 19.40 -8.83
C ALA A 85 4.13 20.37 -7.89
N SER A 86 3.72 21.65 -7.83
CA SER A 86 4.23 22.64 -6.89
C SER A 86 3.67 22.52 -5.46
N ASP A 87 2.54 21.81 -5.30
CA ASP A 87 1.87 21.58 -4.04
C ASP A 87 1.24 20.17 -4.06
N PRO A 88 2.07 19.12 -3.98
CA PRO A 88 1.61 17.75 -4.07
C PRO A 88 0.89 17.29 -2.80
N LEU A 89 -0.05 16.38 -2.97
CA LEU A 89 -0.61 15.64 -1.83
C LEU A 89 0.52 14.84 -1.16
N THR A 90 0.79 15.11 0.09
CA THR A 90 1.77 14.35 0.89
C THR A 90 1.04 13.49 1.91
N VAL A 91 1.17 12.18 1.81
CA VAL A 91 0.55 11.22 2.73
C VAL A 91 1.59 10.33 3.39
N PRO A 92 1.55 10.22 4.73
CA PRO A 92 2.43 9.31 5.45
C PRO A 92 2.02 7.86 5.22
N ILE A 93 3.01 6.96 5.14
CA ILE A 93 2.80 5.51 5.10
C ILE A 93 2.76 4.99 6.54
N ILE A 94 1.70 4.28 6.92
CA ILE A 94 1.63 3.60 8.20
C ILE A 94 2.69 2.49 8.24
N GLY A 95 3.66 2.64 9.11
CA GLY A 95 4.85 1.77 9.19
C GLY A 95 6.14 2.42 8.67
N GLY A 96 6.06 3.67 8.20
CA GLY A 96 7.22 4.50 7.85
C GLY A 96 7.39 4.78 6.36
N GLY A 97 7.74 6.02 6.06
CA GLY A 97 7.85 6.55 4.71
C GLY A 97 6.72 7.52 4.36
N GLN A 98 6.70 7.98 3.13
CA GLN A 98 5.69 8.88 2.62
C GLN A 98 5.47 8.71 1.12
N VAL A 99 4.30 9.12 0.67
CA VAL A 99 3.92 9.24 -0.74
C VAL A 99 3.62 10.69 -1.04
N LEU A 100 4.23 11.23 -2.10
CA LEU A 100 3.84 12.50 -2.71
C LEU A 100 3.12 12.17 -4.02
N TYR A 101 1.97 12.80 -4.23
CA TYR A 101 1.16 12.59 -5.42
C TYR A 101 0.71 13.93 -6.01
N PHE A 102 0.81 14.07 -7.31
CA PHE A 102 0.20 15.17 -8.07
C PHE A 102 -0.64 14.64 -9.22
N GLY A 103 -1.78 15.25 -9.44
CA GLY A 103 -2.79 14.80 -10.38
C GLY A 103 -4.19 14.94 -9.80
N GLU A 104 -5.19 14.42 -10.50
CA GLU A 104 -6.55 14.32 -9.99
C GLU A 104 -6.64 13.29 -8.88
N GLU A 105 -7.33 13.61 -7.77
CA GLU A 105 -7.48 12.75 -6.59
C GLU A 105 -7.88 11.32 -6.97
N LEU A 106 -7.09 10.34 -6.51
CA LEU A 106 -7.41 8.93 -6.65
C LEU A 106 -8.34 8.47 -5.53
N ARG A 107 -9.06 7.37 -5.72
CA ARG A 107 -9.97 6.79 -4.72
C ARG A 107 -9.98 5.27 -4.79
N GLN A 108 -10.74 4.60 -3.93
CA GLN A 108 -10.80 3.15 -3.83
C GLN A 108 -11.28 2.46 -5.12
N ASP A 109 -12.07 3.13 -5.93
CA ASP A 109 -12.46 2.63 -7.26
C ASP A 109 -11.27 2.64 -8.26
N ASP A 110 -10.40 3.64 -8.19
CA ASP A 110 -9.17 3.70 -8.99
C ASP A 110 -8.16 2.64 -8.52
N GLU A 111 -8.07 2.39 -7.22
CA GLU A 111 -7.25 1.30 -6.66
C GLU A 111 -7.71 -0.07 -7.18
N THR A 112 -9.02 -0.30 -7.24
CA THR A 112 -9.60 -1.54 -7.78
C THR A 112 -9.24 -1.72 -9.26
N VAL A 113 -9.36 -0.67 -10.09
CA VAL A 113 -8.92 -0.69 -11.49
C VAL A 113 -7.43 -0.96 -11.60
N TRP A 114 -6.62 -0.27 -10.81
CA TRP A 114 -5.16 -0.42 -10.84
C TRP A 114 -4.71 -1.84 -10.46
N MET A 115 -5.25 -2.42 -9.38
CA MET A 115 -4.94 -3.78 -8.97
C MET A 115 -5.29 -4.82 -10.05
N GLN A 116 -6.40 -4.62 -10.76
CA GLN A 116 -6.78 -5.50 -11.88
C GLN A 116 -5.81 -5.35 -13.06
N LEU A 117 -5.37 -4.13 -13.39
CA LEU A 117 -4.36 -3.90 -14.43
C LEU A 117 -3.01 -4.52 -14.07
N VAL A 118 -2.57 -4.37 -12.82
CA VAL A 118 -1.35 -5.02 -12.30
C VAL A 118 -1.47 -6.55 -12.37
N HIS A 119 -2.65 -7.10 -12.07
CA HIS A 119 -2.89 -8.53 -12.18
C HIS A 119 -2.76 -9.05 -13.61
N LEU A 120 -3.28 -8.31 -14.57
CA LEU A 120 -3.12 -8.66 -16.00
C LEU A 120 -1.66 -8.47 -16.46
N ALA A 121 -0.95 -7.49 -15.91
CA ALA A 121 0.44 -7.19 -16.25
C ALA A 121 1.45 -8.17 -15.63
N LYS A 122 1.08 -8.93 -14.60
CA LYS A 122 2.01 -9.84 -13.88
C LYS A 122 2.68 -10.87 -14.79
N GLU A 123 2.00 -11.30 -15.87
CA GLU A 123 2.49 -12.29 -16.83
C GLU A 123 3.03 -11.64 -18.11
N ALA A 124 2.78 -10.36 -18.32
CA ALA A 124 3.12 -9.65 -19.56
C ALA A 124 4.58 -9.17 -19.62
N ARG A 125 5.43 -9.49 -18.65
CA ARG A 125 6.86 -9.14 -18.59
C ARG A 125 7.17 -7.70 -19.02
N ASN A 126 6.42 -6.75 -18.49
CA ASN A 126 6.54 -5.31 -18.84
C ASN A 126 6.09 -4.95 -20.26
N GLU A 127 5.38 -5.82 -20.92
CA GLU A 127 4.78 -5.59 -22.22
C GLU A 127 3.40 -4.92 -22.11
N TRP A 128 2.82 -4.63 -23.25
CA TRP A 128 1.45 -4.15 -23.32
C TRP A 128 0.45 -5.24 -22.91
N VAL A 129 -0.43 -4.88 -22.00
CA VAL A 129 -1.59 -5.71 -21.62
C VAL A 129 -2.78 -5.30 -22.47
N SER A 130 -3.33 -6.24 -23.22
CA SER A 130 -4.54 -6.05 -24.01
C SER A 130 -5.74 -6.69 -23.29
N PHE A 131 -6.86 -6.00 -23.23
CA PHE A 131 -8.08 -6.52 -22.61
C PHE A 131 -9.34 -5.95 -23.25
N SER A 132 -10.42 -6.73 -23.22
CA SER A 132 -11.76 -6.24 -23.54
C SER A 132 -12.28 -5.37 -22.38
N PRO A 133 -12.70 -4.11 -22.61
CA PRO A 133 -13.33 -3.30 -21.57
C PRO A 133 -14.53 -3.97 -20.92
N HIS A 134 -15.34 -4.71 -21.70
CA HIS A 134 -16.49 -5.46 -21.21
C HIS A 134 -16.09 -6.48 -20.14
N SER A 135 -15.14 -7.39 -20.47
CA SER A 135 -14.66 -8.40 -19.53
C SER A 135 -13.94 -7.77 -18.35
N PHE A 136 -13.22 -6.66 -18.56
CA PHE A 136 -12.55 -5.96 -17.49
C PHE A 136 -13.55 -5.41 -16.46
N ILE A 137 -14.62 -4.74 -16.93
CA ILE A 137 -15.70 -4.19 -16.09
C ILE A 137 -16.37 -5.31 -15.27
N GLN A 138 -16.62 -6.48 -15.89
CA GLN A 138 -17.16 -7.64 -15.18
C GLN A 138 -16.19 -8.14 -14.10
N ASN A 139 -14.89 -8.25 -14.42
CA ASN A 139 -13.86 -8.75 -13.51
C ASN A 139 -13.59 -7.84 -12.31
N ILE A 140 -13.96 -6.56 -12.39
CA ILE A 140 -13.92 -5.63 -11.24
C ILE A 140 -15.29 -5.45 -10.56
N GLY A 141 -16.27 -6.29 -10.90
CA GLY A 141 -17.59 -6.30 -10.26
C GLY A 141 -18.48 -5.09 -10.58
N TRP A 142 -18.17 -4.33 -11.64
CA TRP A 142 -19.01 -3.21 -12.01
C TRP A 142 -20.14 -3.65 -12.97
N PRO A 143 -21.33 -3.04 -12.90
CA PRO A 143 -22.41 -3.32 -13.85
C PRO A 143 -21.99 -2.93 -15.25
N VAL A 144 -22.28 -3.79 -16.24
CA VAL A 144 -21.93 -3.53 -17.64
C VAL A 144 -22.96 -2.57 -18.24
N LYS A 145 -22.63 -1.29 -18.26
CA LYS A 145 -23.44 -0.19 -18.83
C LYS A 145 -22.52 0.94 -19.31
N LYS A 146 -23.04 1.83 -20.15
CA LYS A 146 -22.28 2.95 -20.73
C LYS A 146 -21.44 3.71 -19.70
N ASP A 147 -22.05 4.12 -18.58
CA ASP A 147 -21.35 4.87 -17.51
C ASP A 147 -20.14 4.14 -16.95
N SER A 148 -20.13 2.79 -16.97
CA SER A 148 -19.01 2.00 -16.47
C SER A 148 -17.81 2.01 -17.41
N TYR A 149 -18.04 2.09 -18.72
CA TYR A 149 -16.96 2.27 -19.70
C TYR A 149 -16.36 3.67 -19.58
N ASP A 150 -17.18 4.70 -19.46
CA ASP A 150 -16.71 6.08 -19.26
C ASP A 150 -15.92 6.20 -17.93
N ARG A 151 -16.44 5.57 -16.88
CA ARG A 151 -15.77 5.51 -15.57
C ARG A 151 -14.42 4.78 -15.63
N LEU A 152 -14.35 3.64 -16.34
CA LEU A 152 -13.10 2.90 -16.52
C LEU A 152 -12.06 3.75 -17.26
N LEU A 153 -12.44 4.40 -18.34
CA LEU A 153 -11.54 5.28 -19.10
C LEU A 153 -11.08 6.47 -18.25
N ALA A 154 -11.99 7.08 -17.47
CA ALA A 154 -11.64 8.17 -16.56
C ALA A 154 -10.67 7.72 -15.47
N SER A 155 -10.85 6.50 -14.92
CA SER A 155 -9.91 5.92 -13.95
C SER A 155 -8.52 5.68 -14.56
N ILE A 156 -8.44 5.10 -15.75
CA ILE A 156 -7.17 4.90 -16.48
C ILE A 156 -6.47 6.25 -16.73
N ARG A 157 -7.22 7.29 -17.12
CA ARG A 157 -6.68 8.64 -17.32
C ARG A 157 -6.08 9.22 -16.04
N ARG A 158 -6.75 9.11 -14.89
CA ARG A 158 -6.22 9.55 -13.60
C ARG A 158 -4.95 8.80 -13.21
N LEU A 159 -4.97 7.48 -13.33
CA LEU A 159 -3.84 6.62 -13.00
C LEU A 159 -2.61 6.87 -13.86
N SER A 160 -2.77 7.28 -15.12
CA SER A 160 -1.68 7.60 -16.03
C SER A 160 -1.28 9.09 -16.02
N GLY A 161 -2.21 9.98 -15.70
CA GLY A 161 -1.96 11.43 -15.70
C GLY A 161 -1.30 11.94 -14.43
N GLY A 162 -1.31 11.16 -13.36
CA GLY A 162 -0.70 11.53 -12.09
C GLY A 162 0.76 11.11 -11.97
N GLY A 163 1.54 11.90 -11.24
CA GLY A 163 2.92 11.53 -10.85
C GLY A 163 2.97 11.11 -9.39
N LEU A 164 3.81 10.15 -9.10
CA LEU A 164 3.97 9.52 -7.81
C LEU A 164 5.44 9.56 -7.39
N GLU A 165 5.72 10.05 -6.19
CA GLU A 165 7.02 9.88 -5.55
C GLU A 165 6.81 9.12 -4.24
N VAL A 166 7.49 7.99 -4.09
CA VAL A 166 7.38 7.12 -2.91
C VAL A 166 8.72 7.07 -2.22
N TYR A 167 8.78 7.48 -0.97
CA TYR A 167 9.90 7.17 -0.09
C TYR A 167 9.49 6.02 0.84
N SER A 168 10.13 4.89 0.66
CA SER A 168 9.93 3.71 1.51
C SER A 168 11.04 3.63 2.56
N GLN A 169 10.69 3.80 3.84
CA GLN A 169 11.63 3.62 4.94
C GLN A 169 12.17 2.19 5.01
N ARG A 170 11.37 1.22 4.59
CA ARG A 170 11.77 -0.19 4.52
C ARG A 170 12.99 -0.43 3.65
N PHE A 171 13.09 0.29 2.53
CA PHE A 171 14.17 0.16 1.57
C PHE A 171 15.22 1.26 1.70
N ASP A 172 14.94 2.29 2.51
CA ASP A 172 15.72 3.53 2.59
C ASP A 172 15.96 4.11 1.19
N ARG A 173 14.87 4.22 0.41
CA ARG A 173 14.92 4.64 -0.98
C ARG A 173 13.68 5.43 -1.38
N GLY A 174 13.92 6.56 -2.08
CA GLY A 174 12.91 7.32 -2.80
C GLY A 174 12.89 6.97 -4.28
N MET A 175 11.71 7.02 -4.90
CA MET A 175 11.53 6.81 -6.32
C MET A 175 10.38 7.65 -6.86
N LYS A 176 10.55 8.15 -8.09
CA LYS A 176 9.51 8.85 -8.83
C LYS A 176 9.01 7.96 -9.96
N THR A 177 7.70 7.84 -10.10
CA THR A 177 7.07 6.95 -11.07
C THR A 177 5.65 7.41 -11.39
N GLN A 178 4.92 6.61 -12.15
CA GLN A 178 3.48 6.72 -12.44
C GLN A 178 2.82 5.37 -12.19
N LEU A 179 1.52 5.37 -11.89
CA LEU A 179 0.76 4.12 -11.68
C LEU A 179 0.48 3.37 -12.99
N ILE A 180 0.36 4.10 -14.09
CA ILE A 180 0.24 3.59 -15.46
C ILE A 180 1.17 4.42 -16.34
N ARG A 181 1.99 3.75 -17.14
CA ARG A 181 2.94 4.44 -18.05
C ARG A 181 2.26 5.04 -19.26
N THR A 182 1.44 4.23 -19.94
CA THR A 182 0.73 4.66 -21.14
C THR A 182 -0.46 3.75 -21.40
N TYR A 183 -1.40 4.20 -22.20
CA TYR A 183 -2.58 3.44 -22.60
C TYR A 183 -3.05 3.82 -24.00
N GLU A 184 -3.73 2.88 -24.65
CA GLU A 184 -4.44 3.05 -25.91
C GLU A 184 -5.88 2.56 -25.73
N TYR A 185 -6.83 3.29 -26.28
CA TYR A 185 -8.24 2.91 -26.22
C TYR A 185 -8.93 3.16 -27.56
N SER A 186 -9.98 2.40 -27.84
CA SER A 186 -10.88 2.60 -28.98
C SER A 186 -12.28 2.88 -28.50
N LYS A 187 -13.03 3.66 -29.26
CA LYS A 187 -14.47 3.87 -29.05
C LYS A 187 -15.30 2.73 -29.67
N GLY A 188 -14.72 1.88 -30.52
CA GLY A 188 -15.37 0.72 -31.09
C GLY A 188 -15.41 -0.46 -30.12
N GLU A 189 -16.55 -1.17 -30.06
CA GLU A 189 -16.76 -2.27 -29.11
C GLU A 189 -15.83 -3.48 -29.36
N SER A 190 -15.33 -3.65 -30.59
CA SER A 190 -14.56 -4.82 -31.02
C SER A 190 -13.05 -4.67 -30.81
N THR A 191 -12.55 -3.47 -30.51
CA THR A 191 -11.12 -3.23 -30.39
C THR A 191 -10.70 -3.29 -28.92
N PRO A 192 -9.75 -4.18 -28.54
CA PRO A 192 -9.26 -4.24 -27.17
C PRO A 192 -8.53 -2.95 -26.80
N TRP A 193 -8.67 -2.56 -25.53
CA TRP A 193 -7.83 -1.51 -24.95
C TRP A 193 -6.50 -2.09 -24.55
N ARG A 194 -5.48 -1.26 -24.58
CA ARG A 194 -4.12 -1.65 -24.23
C ARG A 194 -3.56 -0.72 -23.17
N VAL A 195 -2.89 -1.27 -22.18
CA VAL A 195 -2.26 -0.52 -21.09
C VAL A 195 -0.87 -1.07 -20.85
N LYS A 196 0.10 -0.18 -20.66
CA LYS A 196 1.42 -0.51 -20.17
C LYS A 196 1.52 0.02 -18.73
N VAL A 197 1.56 -0.89 -17.76
CA VAL A 197 1.58 -0.54 -16.33
C VAL A 197 3.00 -0.24 -15.89
N PHE A 198 3.97 -1.07 -16.26
CA PHE A 198 5.36 -0.97 -15.84
C PHE A 198 6.31 -0.91 -17.03
N ASP A 199 7.50 -0.36 -16.80
CA ASP A 199 8.71 -0.55 -17.60
C ASP A 199 9.73 -1.36 -16.81
N ARG A 200 10.74 -1.94 -17.50
CA ARG A 200 11.79 -2.76 -16.87
C ARG A 200 12.55 -2.02 -15.76
N GLU A 201 12.71 -0.71 -15.91
CA GLU A 201 13.42 0.15 -14.95
C GLU A 201 12.47 0.84 -13.97
N ASP A 202 11.19 0.44 -13.93
CA ASP A 202 10.19 1.12 -13.13
C ASP A 202 10.41 0.87 -11.64
N GLY A 203 10.62 1.97 -10.91
CA GLY A 203 10.74 1.93 -9.46
C GLY A 203 9.52 1.33 -8.75
N LEU A 204 8.34 1.34 -9.39
CA LEU A 204 7.13 0.76 -8.81
C LEU A 204 7.23 -0.77 -8.67
N LEU A 205 7.92 -1.46 -9.60
CA LEU A 205 8.19 -2.90 -9.50
C LEU A 205 8.98 -3.25 -8.23
N PHE A 206 9.86 -2.35 -7.82
CA PHE A 206 10.66 -2.52 -6.61
C PHE A 206 9.79 -2.61 -5.33
N LEU A 207 8.64 -1.95 -5.30
CA LEU A 207 7.72 -2.01 -4.16
C LEU A 207 7.06 -3.40 -4.02
N PHE A 208 7.04 -4.21 -5.08
CA PHE A 208 6.52 -5.58 -5.04
C PHE A 208 7.52 -6.60 -4.48
N ASP A 209 8.74 -6.20 -4.07
CA ASP A 209 9.70 -7.15 -3.51
C ASP A 209 9.22 -7.75 -2.19
N LYS A 210 8.74 -8.99 -2.24
CA LYS A 210 8.39 -9.92 -1.13
C LYS A 210 7.46 -9.39 -0.02
N LEU A 211 7.18 -8.09 0.03
CA LEU A 211 6.36 -7.45 1.08
C LEU A 211 5.18 -6.68 0.48
N TYR A 212 4.56 -7.21 -0.54
CA TYR A 212 3.27 -6.78 -1.04
C TYR A 212 2.14 -7.58 -0.36
N SER A 213 0.97 -7.01 -0.34
CA SER A 213 -0.24 -7.66 0.15
C SER A 213 -0.91 -8.43 -0.97
N ARG A 214 -1.42 -9.60 -0.65
CA ARG A 214 -2.30 -10.38 -1.50
C ARG A 214 -3.71 -10.27 -0.96
N LEU A 215 -4.60 -9.71 -1.75
CA LEU A 215 -6.00 -9.49 -1.40
C LEU A 215 -6.86 -10.55 -2.09
N ASP A 216 -7.68 -11.24 -1.32
CA ASP A 216 -8.74 -12.07 -1.87
C ASP A 216 -9.70 -11.20 -2.68
N TRP A 217 -9.82 -11.51 -3.97
CA TRP A 217 -10.53 -10.66 -4.92
C TRP A 217 -12.04 -10.73 -4.76
N ALA A 218 -12.57 -11.91 -4.47
CA ALA A 218 -13.99 -12.08 -4.24
C ALA A 218 -14.45 -11.31 -3.01
N THR A 219 -13.71 -11.41 -1.91
CA THR A 219 -13.94 -10.59 -0.71
C THR A 219 -13.88 -9.11 -1.04
N ARG A 220 -12.83 -8.64 -1.75
CA ARG A 220 -12.70 -7.24 -2.13
C ARG A 220 -13.93 -6.72 -2.87
N LEU A 221 -14.43 -7.48 -3.86
CA LEU A 221 -15.55 -7.08 -4.69
C LEU A 221 -16.90 -7.16 -3.99
N SER A 222 -17.03 -7.97 -2.93
CA SER A 222 -18.25 -8.06 -2.11
C SER A 222 -18.41 -6.89 -1.15
N LEU A 223 -17.33 -6.16 -0.84
CA LEU A 223 -17.33 -5.04 0.09
C LEU A 223 -17.85 -3.76 -0.55
N PRO A 224 -18.55 -2.91 0.22
CA PRO A 224 -18.89 -1.56 -0.25
C PRO A 224 -17.62 -0.72 -0.45
N ASP A 225 -17.55 -0.02 -1.58
CA ASP A 225 -16.45 0.90 -1.90
C ASP A 225 -16.23 1.93 -0.77
N GLY A 226 -14.98 2.21 -0.47
CA GLY A 226 -14.56 3.22 0.48
C GLY A 226 -13.87 2.62 1.71
N ILE A 227 -14.41 2.87 2.91
CA ILE A 227 -13.73 2.48 4.16
C ILE A 227 -13.56 0.96 4.31
N ALA A 228 -14.54 0.17 3.88
CA ALA A 228 -14.47 -1.29 3.99
C ALA A 228 -13.38 -1.86 3.07
N THR A 229 -13.28 -1.40 1.83
CA THR A 229 -12.24 -1.82 0.89
C THR A 229 -10.86 -1.35 1.32
N TRP A 230 -10.73 -0.14 1.88
CA TRP A 230 -9.46 0.33 2.44
C TRP A 230 -9.02 -0.52 3.64
N LEU A 231 -9.91 -0.78 4.61
CA LEU A 231 -9.63 -1.63 5.77
C LEU A 231 -9.26 -3.06 5.36
N HIS A 232 -9.93 -3.63 4.34
CA HIS A 232 -9.56 -4.94 3.79
C HIS A 232 -8.11 -4.96 3.32
N GLY A 233 -7.71 -3.98 2.50
CA GLY A 233 -6.31 -3.84 2.04
C GLY A 233 -5.35 -3.66 3.20
N PHE A 234 -5.67 -2.73 4.12
CA PHE A 234 -4.84 -2.43 5.28
C PHE A 234 -4.59 -3.66 6.15
N PHE A 235 -5.64 -4.36 6.58
CA PHE A 235 -5.49 -5.55 7.43
C PHE A 235 -4.84 -6.72 6.67
N SER A 236 -5.08 -6.88 5.37
CA SER A 236 -4.37 -7.87 4.55
C SER A 236 -2.86 -7.60 4.47
N SER A 237 -2.42 -6.35 4.65
CA SER A 237 -1.01 -5.98 4.62
C SER A 237 -0.21 -6.36 5.87
N HIS A 238 -0.88 -6.86 6.90
CA HIS A 238 -0.28 -7.26 8.16
C HIS A 238 -0.27 -8.79 8.29
N LYS A 239 0.89 -9.35 8.64
CA LYS A 239 1.01 -10.79 8.86
C LYS A 239 0.14 -11.25 10.04
N GLU A 240 0.14 -10.46 11.10
CA GLU A 240 -0.59 -10.71 12.33
C GLU A 240 -1.47 -9.51 12.66
N SER A 241 -2.61 -9.76 13.30
CA SER A 241 -3.48 -8.69 13.80
C SER A 241 -2.88 -8.05 15.04
N TYR A 242 -2.85 -6.72 15.10
CA TYR A 242 -2.50 -5.94 16.28
C TYR A 242 -3.40 -4.71 16.39
N ASP A 243 -3.41 -4.11 17.56
CA ASP A 243 -4.31 -3.04 17.90
C ASP A 243 -3.95 -1.74 17.18
N HIS A 244 -4.94 -1.08 16.63
CA HIS A 244 -4.79 0.21 15.95
C HIS A 244 -5.68 1.28 16.57
N LYS A 245 -5.15 2.51 16.74
CA LYS A 245 -5.99 3.65 17.11
C LYS A 245 -6.93 4.00 15.96
N ILE A 246 -8.18 4.35 16.29
CA ILE A 246 -9.15 4.90 15.32
C ILE A 246 -8.54 6.05 14.52
N GLU A 247 -7.80 6.94 15.18
CA GLU A 247 -7.13 8.08 14.55
C GLU A 247 -6.12 7.64 13.47
N THR A 248 -5.33 6.60 13.74
CA THR A 248 -4.36 6.05 12.78
C THR A 248 -5.07 5.48 11.55
N LEU A 249 -6.13 4.69 11.76
CA LEU A 249 -6.92 4.13 10.66
C LEU A 249 -7.63 5.23 9.87
N ALA A 250 -8.19 6.23 10.54
CA ALA A 250 -8.85 7.36 9.90
C ALA A 250 -7.89 8.16 9.01
N LYS A 251 -6.70 8.50 9.52
CA LYS A 251 -5.65 9.19 8.75
C LYS A 251 -5.20 8.35 7.55
N GLY A 252 -4.94 7.06 7.76
CA GLY A 252 -4.54 6.15 6.69
C GLY A 252 -5.60 5.97 5.60
N ALA A 253 -6.87 6.00 5.97
CA ALA A 253 -8.00 5.96 5.06
C ALA A 253 -8.32 7.32 4.40
N GLY A 254 -7.58 8.37 4.71
CA GLY A 254 -7.81 9.72 4.18
C GLY A 254 -9.07 10.41 4.70
N LEU A 255 -9.56 10.00 5.88
CA LEU A 255 -10.66 10.70 6.53
C LEU A 255 -10.15 12.00 7.17
N LYS A 256 -10.79 13.12 6.89
CA LYS A 256 -10.41 14.43 7.43
C LYS A 256 -10.72 14.48 8.94
N LEU A 257 -9.69 14.52 9.78
CA LEU A 257 -9.81 14.75 11.22
C LEU A 257 -9.57 16.21 11.60
N HIS A 258 -8.87 16.93 10.73
CA HIS A 258 -8.57 18.36 10.85
C HIS A 258 -8.69 19.02 9.48
N ASP A 259 -9.05 20.28 9.43
CA ASP A 259 -9.07 21.10 8.22
C ASP A 259 -8.30 22.39 8.48
N ALA A 260 -7.56 22.88 7.49
CA ALA A 260 -6.82 24.12 7.62
C ALA A 260 -7.72 25.34 7.94
N GLU A 261 -8.98 25.31 7.47
CA GLU A 261 -9.98 26.33 7.82
C GLU A 261 -10.29 26.39 9.32
N ASP A 262 -10.05 25.28 10.05
CA ASP A 262 -10.29 25.24 11.49
C ASP A 262 -9.26 26.05 12.28
N ASP A 263 -8.09 26.34 11.70
CA ASP A 263 -7.04 27.12 12.36
C ASP A 263 -7.46 28.59 12.55
N ALA A 264 -8.41 29.07 11.74
CA ALA A 264 -9.02 30.39 11.89
C ALA A 264 -10.07 30.46 13.01
N LEU A 265 -10.49 29.32 13.57
CA LEU A 265 -11.53 29.24 14.60
C LEU A 265 -10.98 29.43 16.01
N GLY A 266 -11.85 29.84 16.91
CA GLY A 266 -11.55 29.87 18.36
C GLY A 266 -11.25 28.46 18.90
N VAL A 267 -10.44 28.37 19.96
CA VAL A 267 -9.98 27.09 20.54
C VAL A 267 -11.15 26.15 20.85
N VAL A 268 -12.23 26.66 21.42
CA VAL A 268 -13.42 25.86 21.81
C VAL A 268 -14.12 25.30 20.60
N GLU A 269 -14.32 26.09 19.54
CA GLU A 269 -15.00 25.69 18.32
C GLU A 269 -14.16 24.68 17.54
N ARG A 270 -12.86 24.89 17.44
CA ARG A 270 -11.91 23.94 16.83
C ARG A 270 -11.94 22.58 17.52
N LEU A 271 -11.92 22.57 18.88
CA LEU A 271 -12.03 21.34 19.65
C LEU A 271 -13.36 20.62 19.41
N ALA A 272 -14.47 21.36 19.32
CA ALA A 272 -15.79 20.80 19.06
C ALA A 272 -15.83 20.13 17.67
N LYS A 273 -15.34 20.79 16.61
CA LYS A 273 -15.24 20.24 15.26
C LYS A 273 -14.35 19.01 15.18
N THR A 274 -13.19 19.03 15.85
CA THR A 274 -12.29 17.89 15.91
C THR A 274 -12.95 16.67 16.58
N LYS A 275 -13.69 16.89 17.68
CA LYS A 275 -14.45 15.82 18.34
C LYS A 275 -15.56 15.25 17.45
N GLU A 276 -16.26 16.10 16.73
CA GLU A 276 -17.30 15.69 15.80
C GLU A 276 -16.73 14.85 14.65
N ARG A 277 -15.67 15.33 13.99
CA ARG A 277 -15.00 14.58 12.92
C ARG A 277 -14.45 13.23 13.40
N MET A 278 -13.88 13.19 14.61
CA MET A 278 -13.44 11.93 15.21
C MET A 278 -14.60 10.97 15.45
N ARG A 279 -15.77 11.46 15.88
CA ARG A 279 -16.97 10.64 16.05
C ARG A 279 -17.46 10.07 14.72
N GLU A 280 -17.49 10.89 13.66
CA GLU A 280 -17.90 10.44 12.34
C GLU A 280 -16.89 9.44 11.74
N ALA A 281 -15.59 9.69 11.90
CA ALA A 281 -14.54 8.75 11.51
C ALA A 281 -14.68 7.40 12.23
N LYS A 282 -14.96 7.42 13.54
CA LYS A 282 -15.22 6.20 14.32
C LYS A 282 -16.42 5.44 13.79
N LYS A 283 -17.55 6.11 13.51
CA LYS A 283 -18.74 5.47 12.91
C LYS A 283 -18.42 4.86 11.54
N ALA A 284 -17.65 5.57 10.70
CA ALA A 284 -17.27 5.06 9.39
C ALA A 284 -16.39 3.81 9.52
N ILE A 285 -15.38 3.82 10.40
CA ILE A 285 -14.51 2.66 10.65
C ILE A 285 -15.31 1.48 11.18
N VAL A 286 -16.20 1.68 12.16
CA VAL A 286 -17.06 0.61 12.71
C VAL A 286 -17.90 0.00 11.60
N ARG A 287 -18.58 0.79 10.76
CA ARG A 287 -19.32 0.28 9.59
C ARG A 287 -18.44 -0.55 8.64
N GLY A 288 -17.19 -0.10 8.41
CA GLY A 288 -16.24 -0.85 7.61
C GLY A 288 -15.86 -2.19 8.24
N LEU A 289 -15.64 -2.23 9.56
CA LEU A 289 -15.36 -3.46 10.30
C LEU A 289 -16.55 -4.43 10.29
N GLU A 290 -17.77 -3.92 10.43
CA GLU A 290 -19.01 -4.71 10.28
C GLU A 290 -19.12 -5.34 8.89
N ALA A 291 -18.82 -4.59 7.84
CA ALA A 291 -18.79 -5.11 6.48
C ALA A 291 -17.72 -6.21 6.30
N LEU A 292 -16.53 -6.03 6.87
CA LEU A 292 -15.47 -7.04 6.86
C LEU A 292 -15.87 -8.30 7.64
N LYS A 293 -16.56 -8.17 8.76
CA LYS A 293 -17.11 -9.30 9.51
C LYS A 293 -18.21 -9.99 8.71
N GLY A 294 -19.11 -9.23 8.09
CA GLY A 294 -20.17 -9.76 7.23
C GLY A 294 -19.66 -10.50 6.00
N SER A 295 -18.50 -10.11 5.44
CA SER A 295 -17.85 -10.81 4.33
C SER A 295 -17.09 -12.08 4.74
N GLY A 296 -16.95 -12.35 6.04
CA GLY A 296 -16.16 -13.45 6.57
C GLY A 296 -14.64 -13.21 6.60
N PHE A 297 -14.17 -12.01 6.26
CA PHE A 297 -12.74 -11.66 6.39
C PHE A 297 -12.31 -11.53 7.85
N LEU A 298 -13.15 -10.94 8.69
CA LEU A 298 -12.97 -10.91 10.14
C LEU A 298 -13.90 -11.93 10.80
N THR A 299 -13.38 -12.67 11.77
CA THR A 299 -14.20 -13.48 12.66
C THR A 299 -14.84 -12.63 13.76
N ASP A 300 -14.11 -11.62 14.23
CA ASP A 300 -14.58 -10.68 15.25
C ASP A 300 -13.77 -9.38 15.28
N PHE A 301 -14.33 -8.35 15.93
CA PHE A 301 -13.64 -7.11 16.25
C PHE A 301 -14.18 -6.46 17.52
N GLU A 302 -13.35 -5.66 18.17
CA GLU A 302 -13.70 -4.82 19.32
C GLU A 302 -13.20 -3.40 19.11
N VAL A 303 -14.00 -2.41 19.48
CA VAL A 303 -13.56 -1.02 19.59
C VAL A 303 -13.64 -0.60 21.05
N THR A 304 -12.49 -0.49 21.68
CA THR A 304 -12.40 -0.17 23.11
C THR A 304 -12.83 1.26 23.44
N ARG A 305 -13.03 1.57 24.74
CA ARG A 305 -13.32 2.93 25.21
C ARG A 305 -12.20 3.91 24.88
N ASN A 306 -10.95 3.44 24.78
CA ASN A 306 -9.76 4.23 24.44
C ASN A 306 -9.56 4.38 22.92
N ASN A 307 -10.58 4.07 22.11
CA ASN A 307 -10.52 4.14 20.65
C ASN A 307 -9.44 3.22 20.02
N LEU A 308 -9.11 2.09 20.65
CA LEU A 308 -8.35 1.02 20.04
C LEU A 308 -9.28 0.08 19.29
N VAL A 309 -8.91 -0.26 18.07
CA VAL A 309 -9.54 -1.28 17.23
C VAL A 309 -8.71 -2.53 17.33
N LYS A 310 -9.33 -3.58 17.82
CA LYS A 310 -8.81 -4.95 17.86
C LYS A 310 -9.55 -5.78 16.83
N VAL A 311 -8.85 -6.54 16.01
CA VAL A 311 -9.48 -7.38 14.97
C VAL A 311 -8.95 -8.80 15.07
N ARG A 312 -9.79 -9.76 14.71
CA ARG A 312 -9.41 -11.16 14.52
C ARG A 312 -9.80 -11.57 13.09
N ARG A 313 -8.84 -12.00 12.32
CA ARG A 313 -9.07 -12.55 10.98
C ARG A 313 -9.29 -14.06 11.06
N VAL A 314 -9.86 -14.62 10.00
CA VAL A 314 -9.93 -16.06 9.83
C VAL A 314 -8.50 -16.63 9.80
N GLY A 315 -8.22 -17.60 10.69
CA GLY A 315 -6.88 -18.19 10.86
C GLY A 315 -6.00 -17.56 11.93
N ASP A 316 -6.38 -16.42 12.52
CA ASP A 316 -5.67 -15.86 13.67
C ASP A 316 -5.97 -16.71 14.95
N THR A 317 -4.93 -17.14 15.64
CA THR A 317 -5.05 -17.98 16.85
C THR A 317 -5.14 -17.18 18.14
N ARG A 318 -4.84 -15.87 18.11
CA ARG A 318 -4.85 -15.03 19.32
C ARG A 318 -6.27 -14.65 19.74
N PRO A 319 -6.61 -14.71 21.04
CA PRO A 319 -7.87 -14.18 21.55
C PRO A 319 -7.87 -12.63 21.44
N ILE A 320 -9.05 -12.04 21.29
CA ILE A 320 -9.27 -10.61 21.55
C ILE A 320 -9.29 -10.45 23.07
N THR A 321 -8.20 -9.97 23.65
CA THR A 321 -8.05 -9.70 25.08
C THR A 321 -8.09 -8.21 25.36
#